data_969db2e1770c58b94eb429b04d59ab5c
#
_entry.id   969db2e1770c58b94eb429b04d59ab5c
#
_cell.length_a   1.000
_cell.length_b   1.000
_cell.length_c   1.000
_cell.angle_alpha   90.00
_cell.angle_beta   90.00
_cell.angle_gamma   90.00
#
_symmetry.space_group_name_H-M   'P 1'
#
loop_
_entity.id
_entity.type
_entity.pdbx_description
1 polymer ?
#
loop_
_entity_poly.entity_id
_entity_poly.type
_entity_poly.pdbx_seq_one_letter_code
_entity_poly.pdbx_strand_id
1 'polypeptide(L)'
;CPLRRQRQLCIRDRSHAELRPQVAVVGHRPTETLGRGDAERDRVIEELGLREWCDRPAARVSTCVAARMALAEGISSGAPVLLLDQLLAPMTSKWRARAVACVAQVARTGRVVLWAEHALDYALGAADSVVEIIDGHARQVEASSWSSTNLPPTPLQEVAARSGEGIFASPEQAHARLAATALTAVPSPQPQQPKGPVLARVDPAALRLSGGLIDVRAGQVLGIVAHEPVQAHRAARRLAATVRPRGVNDHLLHALLRQTSVQRACDMVDRRADRPVGESMELANKVLGPVGARRGAEHSEGQQRLLANVLACAGGQVVLWVDPGWAVDAASGDHLVQTVRRRGTSVIMASRDVDLVARWCDRVLVVDEHEVVADGRPGSVVADLPYPPQVAQVFPGGHVVRTADVALIPGSKAEGGRAHAQLV
;
A
#
# COMPACT_ATOMS: atom_id res chain seq x y z
N CYS A 1 -16.12 33.87 -8.26
CA CYS A 1 -14.77 33.78 -7.75
C CYS A 1 -14.09 32.59 -8.37
N PRO A 2 -13.03 32.71 -9.18
CA PRO A 2 -12.35 31.53 -9.73
C PRO A 2 -11.61 30.85 -8.58
N LEU A 3 -11.99 29.64 -8.27
CA LEU A 3 -11.19 28.73 -7.45
C LEU A 3 -9.82 28.63 -8.10
N ARG A 4 -8.91 29.38 -7.54
CA ARG A 4 -7.47 29.27 -7.83
C ARG A 4 -7.11 27.80 -7.68
N ARG A 5 -6.54 27.27 -8.76
CA ARG A 5 -5.85 26.02 -8.87
C ARG A 5 -5.23 25.65 -7.51
N GLN A 6 -5.69 24.57 -6.89
CA GLN A 6 -4.82 23.81 -6.03
C GLN A 6 -3.65 23.39 -6.92
N ARG A 7 -2.68 24.27 -7.04
CA ARG A 7 -1.36 23.84 -7.41
C ARG A 7 -0.96 22.90 -6.27
N GLN A 8 -0.95 21.60 -6.51
CA GLN A 8 0.09 20.82 -5.86
C GLN A 8 1.29 21.75 -5.85
N LEU A 9 1.82 22.03 -4.70
CA LEU A 9 3.13 22.60 -4.56
C LEU A 9 4.11 21.59 -5.16
N CYS A 10 4.08 21.47 -6.49
CA CYS A 10 5.25 21.08 -7.22
C CYS A 10 6.25 22.17 -6.91
N ILE A 11 7.11 21.94 -5.94
CA ILE A 11 8.30 22.71 -5.66
C ILE A 11 9.22 22.67 -6.92
N ARG A 12 8.66 22.63 -8.10
CA ARG A 12 9.35 22.65 -9.40
C ARG A 12 9.47 24.03 -10.01
N ASP A 13 8.90 25.07 -9.36
CA ASP A 13 8.95 26.40 -9.93
C ASP A 13 10.10 27.23 -9.31
N ARG A 14 10.80 27.89 -10.10
CA ARG A 14 11.96 28.84 -10.09
C ARG A 14 12.68 29.20 -8.77
N SER A 15 12.10 29.02 -7.59
CA SER A 15 12.74 29.20 -6.28
C SER A 15 13.71 28.05 -5.89
N HIS A 16 13.74 26.97 -6.65
CA HIS A 16 14.60 25.82 -6.41
C HIS A 16 16.10 26.11 -6.49
N ALA A 17 16.52 27.06 -7.31
CA ALA A 17 17.94 27.33 -7.51
C ALA A 17 18.57 28.01 -6.27
N GLU A 18 17.80 28.81 -5.54
CA GLU A 18 18.27 29.51 -4.34
C GLU A 18 18.22 28.67 -3.07
N LEU A 19 17.31 27.69 -2.99
CA LEU A 19 17.16 26.81 -1.83
C LEU A 19 18.00 25.53 -1.91
N ARG A 20 18.56 25.20 -3.06
CA ARG A 20 19.29 23.93 -3.30
C ARG A 20 20.39 23.58 -2.30
N PRO A 21 21.19 24.51 -1.74
CA PRO A 21 22.18 24.14 -0.74
C PRO A 21 21.57 23.85 0.64
N GLN A 22 20.33 24.29 0.91
CA GLN A 22 19.70 24.18 2.24
C GLN A 22 18.56 23.15 2.29
N VAL A 23 17.96 22.78 1.15
CA VAL A 23 16.80 21.89 1.08
C VAL A 23 17.00 20.83 0.02
N ALA A 24 16.97 19.56 0.41
CA ALA A 24 16.90 18.43 -0.51
C ALA A 24 15.44 17.98 -0.66
N VAL A 25 14.95 17.93 -1.89
CA VAL A 25 13.60 17.42 -2.22
C VAL A 25 13.72 16.03 -2.78
N VAL A 26 13.10 15.07 -2.10
CA VAL A 26 13.09 13.65 -2.47
C VAL A 26 11.72 13.27 -2.99
N GLY A 27 11.63 13.05 -4.29
CA GLY A 27 10.45 12.48 -4.94
C GLY A 27 10.65 11.00 -5.26
N HIS A 28 9.81 10.47 -6.14
CA HIS A 28 9.86 9.04 -6.51
C HIS A 28 11.01 8.65 -7.45
N ARG A 29 11.76 9.61 -7.98
CA ARG A 29 12.82 9.37 -8.96
C ARG A 29 14.06 10.18 -8.64
N PRO A 30 15.24 9.56 -8.63
CA PRO A 30 16.50 10.28 -8.53
C PRO A 30 16.76 11.05 -9.84
N THR A 31 17.66 12.01 -9.78
CA THR A 31 18.00 12.84 -10.95
C THR A 31 18.81 12.07 -11.98
N GLU A 32 19.71 11.20 -11.54
CA GLU A 32 20.63 10.44 -12.42
C GLU A 32 21.02 9.08 -11.79
N THR A 33 22.23 8.62 -12.05
CA THR A 33 22.84 7.49 -11.35
C THR A 33 23.30 7.92 -9.95
N LEU A 34 23.15 7.04 -8.96
CA LEU A 34 23.51 7.37 -7.58
C LEU A 34 25.03 7.55 -7.41
N GLY A 35 25.84 6.77 -8.17
CA GLY A 35 27.29 6.75 -8.04
C GLY A 35 27.79 6.28 -6.66
N ARG A 36 29.10 6.23 -6.47
CA ARG A 36 29.75 6.02 -5.18
C ARG A 36 30.15 7.38 -4.61
N GLY A 37 30.26 7.50 -3.29
CA GLY A 37 30.55 8.75 -2.63
C GLY A 37 31.33 8.60 -1.34
N ASP A 38 31.01 9.45 -0.37
CA ASP A 38 31.59 9.43 0.96
C ASP A 38 31.04 8.27 1.84
N ALA A 39 31.56 8.15 3.05
CA ALA A 39 31.18 7.10 3.99
C ALA A 39 29.68 7.13 4.37
N GLU A 40 29.04 8.32 4.40
CA GLU A 40 27.61 8.42 4.67
C GLU A 40 26.80 7.85 3.52
N ARG A 41 27.14 8.20 2.28
CA ARG A 41 26.49 7.66 1.07
C ARG A 41 26.65 6.16 0.98
N ASP A 42 27.85 5.62 1.19
CA ASP A 42 28.12 4.19 1.13
C ASP A 42 27.30 3.42 2.20
N ARG A 43 27.16 3.97 3.40
CA ARG A 43 26.31 3.42 4.46
C ARG A 43 24.85 3.39 4.04
N VAL A 44 24.31 4.51 3.54
CA VAL A 44 22.91 4.60 3.10
C VAL A 44 22.63 3.66 1.91
N ILE A 45 23.57 3.53 0.98
CA ILE A 45 23.53 2.57 -0.13
C ILE A 45 23.38 1.14 0.39
N GLU A 46 24.16 0.77 1.41
CA GLU A 46 24.09 -0.56 2.02
C GLU A 46 22.75 -0.78 2.76
N GLU A 47 22.35 0.15 3.61
CA GLU A 47 21.10 0.09 4.38
C GLU A 47 19.87 -0.03 3.48
N LEU A 48 19.86 0.68 2.35
CA LEU A 48 18.80 0.65 1.37
C LEU A 48 18.97 -0.45 0.29
N GLY A 49 20.00 -1.31 0.40
CA GLY A 49 20.25 -2.42 -0.52
C GLY A 49 20.42 -1.96 -1.97
N LEU A 50 21.23 -0.93 -2.19
CA LEU A 50 21.38 -0.29 -3.51
C LEU A 50 22.72 -0.61 -4.18
N ARG A 51 23.61 -1.39 -3.55
CA ARG A 51 24.97 -1.64 -4.04
C ARG A 51 25.03 -2.09 -5.51
N GLU A 52 24.13 -2.98 -5.93
CA GLU A 52 24.05 -3.49 -7.31
C GLU A 52 23.38 -2.53 -8.30
N TRP A 53 22.76 -1.45 -7.78
CA TRP A 53 21.96 -0.51 -8.57
C TRP A 53 22.64 0.84 -8.78
N CYS A 54 23.76 1.14 -8.07
CA CYS A 54 24.38 2.45 -8.03
C CYS A 54 24.75 3.00 -9.42
N ASP A 55 25.24 2.13 -10.31
CA ASP A 55 25.70 2.50 -11.64
C ASP A 55 24.59 2.38 -12.71
N ARG A 56 23.37 2.03 -12.31
CA ARG A 56 22.24 1.90 -13.24
C ARG A 56 21.45 3.20 -13.35
N PRO A 57 21.10 3.64 -14.56
CA PRO A 57 20.22 4.78 -14.74
C PRO A 57 18.87 4.56 -14.08
N ALA A 58 18.34 5.56 -13.40
CA ALA A 58 17.03 5.51 -12.72
C ALA A 58 15.88 5.08 -13.63
N ALA A 59 15.97 5.38 -14.93
CA ALA A 59 14.98 4.97 -15.93
C ALA A 59 14.96 3.46 -16.22
N ARG A 60 16.01 2.73 -15.80
CA ARG A 60 16.18 1.28 -16.05
C ARG A 60 16.00 0.42 -14.81
N VAL A 61 15.59 1.01 -13.69
CA VAL A 61 15.33 0.29 -12.45
C VAL A 61 13.83 0.31 -12.12
N SER A 62 13.40 -0.56 -11.20
CA SER A 62 12.02 -0.56 -10.74
C SER A 62 11.69 0.71 -9.96
N THR A 63 10.41 1.08 -9.87
CA THR A 63 9.97 2.25 -9.09
C THR A 63 10.36 2.16 -7.61
N CYS A 64 10.41 0.95 -7.05
CA CYS A 64 10.86 0.71 -5.68
C CYS A 64 12.36 1.00 -5.52
N VAL A 65 13.20 0.57 -6.47
CA VAL A 65 14.64 0.88 -6.48
C VAL A 65 14.86 2.37 -6.69
N ALA A 66 14.16 2.98 -7.66
CA ALA A 66 14.27 4.41 -7.95
C ALA A 66 13.94 5.28 -6.73
N ALA A 67 12.89 4.95 -5.97
CA ALA A 67 12.54 5.68 -4.76
C ALA A 67 13.61 5.55 -3.67
N ARG A 68 14.21 4.36 -3.49
CA ARG A 68 15.33 4.17 -2.57
C ARG A 68 16.58 4.94 -3.00
N MET A 69 16.86 4.98 -4.31
CA MET A 69 17.97 5.78 -4.86
C MET A 69 17.74 7.27 -4.61
N ALA A 70 16.50 7.77 -4.82
CA ALA A 70 16.15 9.17 -4.54
C ALA A 70 16.32 9.52 -3.05
N LEU A 71 15.94 8.61 -2.15
CA LEU A 71 16.18 8.78 -0.71
C LEU A 71 17.68 8.85 -0.38
N ALA A 72 18.47 7.92 -0.94
CA ALA A 72 19.91 7.90 -0.73
C ALA A 72 20.57 9.19 -1.25
N GLU A 73 20.16 9.69 -2.42
CA GLU A 73 20.62 10.96 -2.98
C GLU A 73 20.29 12.15 -2.04
N GLY A 74 19.04 12.23 -1.57
CA GLY A 74 18.60 13.28 -0.64
C GLY A 74 19.35 13.26 0.68
N ILE A 75 19.56 12.09 1.28
CA ILE A 75 20.34 11.95 2.52
C ILE A 75 21.79 12.36 2.29
N SER A 76 22.43 11.85 1.24
CA SER A 76 23.83 12.13 0.90
C SER A 76 24.09 13.56 0.44
N SER A 77 23.06 14.35 0.18
CA SER A 77 23.21 15.77 -0.15
C SER A 77 23.72 16.60 1.03
N GLY A 78 23.61 16.08 2.26
CA GLY A 78 23.96 16.82 3.47
C GLY A 78 23.07 18.03 3.77
N ALA A 79 22.02 18.27 2.98
CA ALA A 79 21.13 19.43 3.18
C ALA A 79 20.49 19.40 4.58
N PRO A 80 20.44 20.55 5.31
CA PRO A 80 19.86 20.62 6.65
C PRO A 80 18.37 20.34 6.68
N VAL A 81 17.66 20.50 5.57
CA VAL A 81 16.23 20.21 5.43
C VAL A 81 16.01 19.16 4.34
N LEU A 82 15.27 18.10 4.68
CA LEU A 82 14.89 17.03 3.77
C LEU A 82 13.37 17.05 3.58
N LEU A 83 12.91 17.26 2.36
CA LEU A 83 11.49 17.21 2.00
C LEU A 83 11.19 15.88 1.31
N LEU A 84 10.32 15.05 1.90
CA LEU A 84 9.92 13.76 1.38
C LEU A 84 8.46 13.84 0.88
N ASP A 85 8.23 13.47 -0.38
CA ASP A 85 6.90 13.47 -0.99
C ASP A 85 6.51 12.05 -1.41
N GLN A 86 5.61 11.42 -0.64
CA GLN A 86 5.03 10.08 -0.86
C GLN A 86 6.10 9.01 -1.15
N LEU A 87 7.19 9.06 -0.42
CA LEU A 87 8.37 8.24 -0.67
C LEU A 87 8.10 6.73 -0.53
N LEU A 88 7.22 6.34 0.40
CA LEU A 88 6.97 4.93 0.73
C LEU A 88 6.03 4.23 -0.25
N ALA A 89 5.23 4.99 -0.99
CA ALA A 89 4.22 4.43 -1.89
C ALA A 89 4.75 3.35 -2.88
N PRO A 90 5.91 3.52 -3.54
CA PRO A 90 6.47 2.52 -4.44
C PRO A 90 7.23 1.39 -3.74
N MET A 91 7.41 1.43 -2.42
CA MET A 91 8.23 0.47 -1.68
C MET A 91 7.41 -0.72 -1.16
N THR A 92 8.06 -1.88 -1.03
CA THR A 92 7.51 -3.02 -0.29
C THR A 92 7.66 -2.78 1.21
N SER A 93 6.93 -3.53 2.04
CA SER A 93 6.97 -3.43 3.52
C SER A 93 8.40 -3.47 4.07
N LYS A 94 9.25 -4.37 3.54
CA LYS A 94 10.69 -4.44 3.85
C LYS A 94 11.40 -3.10 3.66
N TRP A 95 11.20 -2.50 2.50
CA TRP A 95 11.92 -1.29 2.14
C TRP A 95 11.30 -0.04 2.76
N ARG A 96 9.99 -0.06 3.07
CA ARG A 96 9.35 0.98 3.89
C ARG A 96 9.98 1.04 5.27
N ALA A 97 10.06 -0.08 5.98
CA ALA A 97 10.67 -0.14 7.31
C ALA A 97 12.13 0.37 7.31
N ARG A 98 12.94 -0.05 6.33
CA ARG A 98 14.32 0.42 6.22
C ARG A 98 14.44 1.91 5.87
N ALA A 99 13.59 2.39 4.95
CA ALA A 99 13.56 3.82 4.60
C ALA A 99 13.19 4.68 5.81
N VAL A 100 12.19 4.27 6.59
CA VAL A 100 11.78 4.94 7.83
C VAL A 100 12.92 4.97 8.83
N ALA A 101 13.63 3.86 9.02
CA ALA A 101 14.80 3.81 9.92
C ALA A 101 15.91 4.77 9.47
N CYS A 102 16.21 4.85 8.17
CA CYS A 102 17.18 5.81 7.61
C CYS A 102 16.74 7.26 7.86
N VAL A 103 15.47 7.58 7.62
CA VAL A 103 14.90 8.92 7.84
C VAL A 103 14.97 9.31 9.31
N ALA A 104 14.57 8.40 10.22
CA ALA A 104 14.66 8.64 11.67
C ALA A 104 16.10 8.86 12.12
N GLN A 105 17.07 8.18 11.54
CA GLN A 105 18.47 8.40 11.82
C GLN A 105 18.95 9.79 11.36
N VAL A 106 18.54 10.23 10.17
CA VAL A 106 18.83 11.57 9.66
C VAL A 106 18.28 12.65 10.61
N ALA A 107 17.03 12.51 11.06
CA ALA A 107 16.45 13.45 12.03
C ALA A 107 17.28 13.52 13.33
N ARG A 108 17.78 12.39 13.84
CA ARG A 108 18.65 12.35 15.03
C ARG A 108 19.99 13.08 14.84
N THR A 109 20.45 13.31 13.64
CA THR A 109 21.65 14.14 13.37
C THR A 109 21.37 15.64 13.45
N GLY A 110 20.14 16.06 13.77
CA GLY A 110 19.73 17.45 13.85
C GLY A 110 19.21 18.05 12.55
N ARG A 111 19.07 17.25 11.50
CA ARG A 111 18.44 17.68 10.24
C ARG A 111 16.92 17.70 10.39
N VAL A 112 16.28 18.68 9.75
CA VAL A 112 14.82 18.76 9.71
C VAL A 112 14.27 17.88 8.57
N VAL A 113 13.29 17.07 8.89
CA VAL A 113 12.59 16.25 7.89
C VAL A 113 11.12 16.67 7.84
N LEU A 114 10.66 17.10 6.68
CA LEU A 114 9.25 17.33 6.38
C LEU A 114 8.76 16.24 5.43
N TRP A 115 7.78 15.47 5.88
CA TRP A 115 7.34 14.27 5.19
C TRP A 115 5.84 14.29 4.90
N ALA A 116 5.47 14.39 3.62
CA ALA A 116 4.10 14.16 3.16
C ALA A 116 3.94 12.69 2.77
N GLU A 117 3.05 11.95 3.44
CA GLU A 117 2.92 10.51 3.22
C GLU A 117 1.48 10.03 3.40
N HIS A 118 1.12 8.96 2.67
CA HIS A 118 -0.14 8.23 2.81
C HIS A 118 0.02 6.92 3.60
N ALA A 119 1.20 6.32 3.61
CA ALA A 119 1.52 5.13 4.39
C ALA A 119 1.82 5.50 5.85
N LEU A 120 0.81 6.03 6.54
CA LEU A 120 0.90 6.57 7.90
C LEU A 120 1.32 5.51 8.92
N ASP A 121 0.93 4.27 8.69
CA ASP A 121 1.29 3.09 9.48
C ASP A 121 2.81 2.89 9.62
N TYR A 122 3.59 3.38 8.66
CA TYR A 122 5.05 3.34 8.73
C TYR A 122 5.65 4.69 9.18
N ALA A 123 5.14 5.80 8.66
CA ALA A 123 5.72 7.12 8.87
C ALA A 123 5.47 7.66 10.28
N LEU A 124 4.30 7.37 10.86
CA LEU A 124 3.85 7.95 12.12
C LEU A 124 4.78 7.61 13.30
N GLY A 125 5.29 6.37 13.33
CA GLY A 125 6.22 5.93 14.37
C GLY A 125 7.59 6.62 14.37
N ALA A 126 7.96 7.28 13.28
CA ALA A 126 9.21 8.02 13.15
C ALA A 126 9.02 9.56 13.24
N ALA A 127 7.79 10.02 13.32
CA ALA A 127 7.48 11.44 13.38
C ALA A 127 7.43 11.96 14.82
N ASP A 128 7.97 13.15 15.05
CA ASP A 128 7.82 13.86 16.32
C ASP A 128 6.46 14.57 16.37
N SER A 129 6.02 15.13 15.24
CA SER A 129 4.74 15.82 15.14
C SER A 129 4.08 15.59 13.78
N VAL A 130 2.76 15.74 13.75
CA VAL A 130 1.93 15.66 12.54
C VAL A 130 1.37 17.04 12.26
N VAL A 131 1.48 17.48 11.00
CA VAL A 131 0.76 18.65 10.50
C VAL A 131 -0.42 18.17 9.68
N GLU A 132 -1.61 18.27 10.25
CA GLU A 132 -2.87 17.91 9.57
C GLU A 132 -3.42 19.13 8.86
N ILE A 133 -3.78 18.97 7.58
CA ILE A 133 -4.35 20.04 6.77
C ILE A 133 -5.79 19.68 6.43
N ILE A 134 -6.76 20.45 6.99
CA ILE A 134 -8.19 20.27 6.79
C ILE A 134 -8.77 21.59 6.28
N ASP A 135 -9.46 21.56 5.15
CA ASP A 135 -10.13 22.73 4.54
C ASP A 135 -9.23 23.96 4.42
N GLY A 136 -7.93 23.73 4.12
CA GLY A 136 -6.94 24.81 3.97
C GLY A 136 -6.34 25.32 5.28
N HIS A 137 -6.73 24.76 6.43
CA HIS A 137 -6.18 25.08 7.73
C HIS A 137 -5.16 24.01 8.18
N ALA A 138 -4.01 24.44 8.66
CA ALA A 138 -2.97 23.56 9.19
C ALA A 138 -3.03 23.51 10.72
N ARG A 139 -3.00 22.29 11.28
CA ARG A 139 -2.90 22.04 12.72
C ARG A 139 -1.72 21.12 12.99
N GLN A 140 -0.82 21.56 13.84
CA GLN A 140 0.30 20.72 14.31
C GLN A 140 -0.08 20.05 15.62
N VAL A 141 0.21 18.77 15.75
CA VAL A 141 -0.06 17.93 16.92
C VAL A 141 1.12 16.99 17.13
N GLU A 142 1.44 16.67 18.38
CA GLU A 142 2.38 15.61 18.73
C GLU A 142 1.97 14.29 18.09
N ALA A 143 2.90 13.61 17.41
CA ALA A 143 2.59 12.34 16.73
C ALA A 143 2.08 11.27 17.69
N SER A 144 2.57 11.26 18.93
CA SER A 144 2.17 10.32 19.98
C SER A 144 0.72 10.47 20.46
N SER A 145 0.08 11.62 20.22
CA SER A 145 -1.31 11.91 20.59
C SER A 145 -2.22 12.13 19.39
N TRP A 146 -1.67 12.01 18.16
CA TRP A 146 -2.44 12.31 16.97
C TRP A 146 -3.46 11.22 16.63
N SER A 147 -4.69 11.66 16.44
CA SER A 147 -5.75 10.87 15.79
C SER A 147 -6.50 11.78 14.83
N SER A 148 -6.80 11.30 13.65
CA SER A 148 -7.57 12.03 12.66
C SER A 148 -9.05 11.69 12.75
N THR A 149 -9.91 12.71 12.54
CA THR A 149 -11.34 12.49 12.35
C THR A 149 -11.68 12.14 10.90
N ASN A 150 -10.79 12.43 9.97
CA ASN A 150 -11.01 12.28 8.53
C ASN A 150 -10.28 11.09 7.91
N LEU A 151 -9.29 10.54 8.61
CA LEU A 151 -8.54 9.37 8.16
C LEU A 151 -8.83 8.18 9.10
N PRO A 152 -8.96 6.97 8.56
CA PRO A 152 -9.09 5.79 9.41
C PRO A 152 -7.83 5.60 10.25
N PRO A 153 -7.96 5.04 11.46
CA PRO A 153 -6.81 4.73 12.28
C PRO A 153 -5.87 3.74 11.58
N THR A 154 -4.58 3.88 11.84
CA THR A 154 -3.59 2.89 11.40
C THR A 154 -3.77 1.57 12.16
N PRO A 155 -3.24 0.43 11.66
CA PRO A 155 -3.30 -0.83 12.38
C PRO A 155 -2.79 -0.75 13.82
N LEU A 156 -1.69 -0.03 14.04
CA LEU A 156 -1.14 0.16 15.39
C LEU A 156 -2.01 1.03 16.28
N GLN A 157 -2.67 2.06 15.74
CA GLN A 157 -3.65 2.86 16.48
C GLN A 157 -4.90 2.04 16.85
N GLU A 158 -5.37 1.17 15.95
CA GLU A 158 -6.48 0.26 16.25
C GLU A 158 -6.11 -0.75 17.36
N VAL A 159 -4.89 -1.31 17.32
CA VAL A 159 -4.40 -2.19 18.39
C VAL A 159 -4.31 -1.43 19.71
N ALA A 160 -3.76 -0.22 19.70
CA ALA A 160 -3.67 0.65 20.88
C ALA A 160 -5.04 0.94 21.50
N ALA A 161 -6.01 1.34 20.65
CA ALA A 161 -7.37 1.63 21.11
C ALA A 161 -8.07 0.39 21.73
N ARG A 162 -7.84 -0.80 21.17
CA ARG A 162 -8.43 -2.05 21.68
C ARG A 162 -7.76 -2.54 22.97
N SER A 163 -6.47 -2.28 23.13
CA SER A 163 -5.71 -2.70 24.32
C SER A 163 -5.88 -1.74 25.50
N GLY A 164 -6.41 -0.55 25.28
CA GLY A 164 -6.42 0.53 26.28
C GLY A 164 -5.03 1.13 26.54
N GLU A 165 -4.04 0.74 25.73
CA GLU A 165 -2.68 1.27 25.80
C GLU A 165 -2.57 2.58 25.02
N GLY A 166 -1.53 3.35 25.29
CA GLY A 166 -1.23 4.53 24.49
C GLY A 166 -0.67 4.15 23.11
N ILE A 167 -0.49 5.15 22.24
CA ILE A 167 -0.02 4.97 20.87
C ILE A 167 1.31 4.22 20.82
N PHE A 168 1.44 3.33 19.84
CA PHE A 168 2.66 2.58 19.55
C PHE A 168 3.41 3.20 18.38
N ALA A 169 4.73 3.35 18.53
CA ALA A 169 5.61 3.88 17.49
C ALA A 169 6.00 2.79 16.47
N SER A 170 5.97 1.52 16.86
CA SER A 170 6.30 0.41 15.96
C SER A 170 5.61 -0.90 16.38
N PRO A 171 5.52 -1.89 15.48
CA PRO A 171 5.00 -3.22 15.82
C PRO A 171 5.78 -3.88 16.96
N GLU A 172 7.10 -3.72 17.01
CA GLU A 172 7.96 -4.30 18.05
C GLU A 172 7.65 -3.66 19.42
N GLN A 173 7.46 -2.33 19.45
CA GLN A 173 7.05 -1.64 20.68
C GLN A 173 5.67 -2.12 21.15
N ALA A 174 4.72 -2.26 20.21
CA ALA A 174 3.39 -2.77 20.51
C ALA A 174 3.46 -4.19 21.09
N HIS A 175 4.23 -5.08 20.44
CA HIS A 175 4.46 -6.42 20.92
C HIS A 175 5.03 -6.45 22.33
N ALA A 176 6.12 -5.70 22.59
CA ALA A 176 6.77 -5.66 23.90
C ALA A 176 5.85 -5.12 25.00
N ARG A 177 5.08 -4.06 24.75
CA ARG A 177 4.14 -3.47 25.73
C ARG A 177 2.97 -4.40 26.00
N LEU A 178 2.38 -5.02 24.98
CA LEU A 178 1.26 -5.94 25.15
C LEU A 178 1.70 -7.22 25.88
N ALA A 179 2.91 -7.74 25.61
CA ALA A 179 3.47 -8.84 26.37
C ALA A 179 3.66 -8.49 27.85
N ALA A 180 4.07 -7.25 28.16
CA ALA A 180 4.24 -6.77 29.55
C ALA A 180 2.89 -6.62 30.29
N THR A 181 1.82 -6.32 29.58
CA THR A 181 0.46 -6.22 30.15
C THR A 181 -0.28 -7.55 30.25
N ALA A 182 0.35 -8.65 29.84
CA ALA A 182 -0.25 -9.98 29.77
C ALA A 182 -1.54 -10.03 28.92
N LEU A 183 -1.67 -9.14 27.95
CA LEU A 183 -2.72 -9.23 26.94
C LEU A 183 -2.34 -10.21 25.85
N THR A 184 -3.29 -11.06 25.47
CA THR A 184 -3.08 -12.06 24.44
C THR A 184 -4.09 -11.85 23.30
N ALA A 185 -3.61 -11.93 22.07
CA ALA A 185 -4.49 -11.96 20.93
C ALA A 185 -5.09 -13.36 20.76
N VAL A 186 -6.40 -13.43 20.68
CA VAL A 186 -7.11 -14.64 20.29
C VAL A 186 -7.69 -14.40 18.91
N PRO A 187 -7.37 -15.25 17.92
CA PRO A 187 -7.94 -15.12 16.59
C PRO A 187 -9.47 -15.17 16.66
N SER A 188 -10.11 -14.13 16.16
CA SER A 188 -11.56 -14.15 15.97
C SER A 188 -11.93 -15.11 14.83
N PRO A 189 -13.13 -15.74 14.87
CA PRO A 189 -13.61 -16.54 13.75
C PRO A 189 -13.56 -15.70 12.45
N GLN A 190 -12.69 -16.09 11.55
CA GLN A 190 -12.56 -15.35 10.28
C GLN A 190 -13.80 -15.55 9.42
N PRO A 191 -14.27 -14.52 8.70
CA PRO A 191 -15.36 -14.66 7.75
C PRO A 191 -15.10 -15.82 6.79
N GLN A 192 -16.11 -16.61 6.52
CA GLN A 192 -15.99 -17.69 5.55
C GLN A 192 -15.58 -17.09 4.19
N GLN A 193 -14.68 -17.78 3.48
CA GLN A 193 -14.34 -17.37 2.12
C GLN A 193 -15.60 -17.31 1.26
N PRO A 194 -15.70 -16.36 0.31
CA PRO A 194 -16.83 -16.33 -0.61
C PRO A 194 -17.04 -17.69 -1.24
N LYS A 195 -18.25 -18.25 -1.06
CA LYS A 195 -18.64 -19.54 -1.61
C LYS A 195 -19.19 -19.44 -3.03
N GLY A 196 -18.91 -18.33 -3.71
CA GLY A 196 -19.36 -18.14 -5.09
C GLY A 196 -18.90 -19.24 -6.02
N PRO A 197 -19.63 -19.48 -7.15
CA PRO A 197 -19.25 -20.50 -8.11
C PRO A 197 -17.84 -20.25 -8.66
N VAL A 198 -17.17 -21.32 -9.06
CA VAL A 198 -15.87 -21.24 -9.74
C VAL A 198 -16.12 -20.67 -11.13
N LEU A 199 -15.57 -19.50 -11.40
CA LEU A 199 -15.64 -18.84 -12.71
C LEU A 199 -14.58 -19.39 -13.67
N ALA A 200 -13.42 -19.74 -13.13
CA ALA A 200 -12.34 -20.36 -13.89
C ALA A 200 -11.48 -21.23 -12.96
N ARG A 201 -10.99 -22.33 -13.53
CA ARG A 201 -9.98 -23.19 -12.91
C ARG A 201 -8.75 -23.19 -13.80
N VAL A 202 -7.63 -22.78 -13.24
CA VAL A 202 -6.40 -22.52 -13.97
C VAL A 202 -5.30 -23.46 -13.48
N ASP A 203 -4.67 -24.14 -14.43
CA ASP A 203 -3.46 -24.90 -14.16
C ASP A 203 -2.30 -23.91 -13.96
N PRO A 204 -1.57 -23.97 -12.84
CA PRO A 204 -0.41 -23.14 -12.61
C PRO A 204 0.64 -23.18 -13.73
N ALA A 205 0.77 -24.28 -14.45
CA ALA A 205 1.66 -24.41 -15.60
C ALA A 205 1.37 -23.34 -16.69
N ALA A 206 0.10 -22.95 -16.88
CA ALA A 206 -0.27 -21.85 -17.77
C ALA A 206 0.30 -20.50 -17.31
N LEU A 207 0.62 -20.37 -16.02
CA LEU A 207 1.26 -19.20 -15.41
C LEU A 207 2.79 -19.32 -15.40
N ARG A 208 3.33 -20.44 -15.88
CA ARG A 208 4.74 -20.89 -15.72
C ARG A 208 5.13 -21.04 -14.24
N LEU A 209 4.22 -21.61 -13.47
CA LEU A 209 4.37 -21.94 -12.07
C LEU A 209 4.09 -23.42 -11.88
N SER A 210 4.63 -24.02 -10.86
CA SER A 210 4.21 -25.33 -10.31
C SER A 210 3.22 -25.12 -9.15
N GLY A 211 2.46 -26.14 -8.82
CA GLY A 211 1.51 -26.12 -7.71
C GLY A 211 0.16 -26.75 -8.04
N GLY A 212 -0.80 -26.58 -7.14
CA GLY A 212 -2.18 -27.07 -7.31
C GLY A 212 -3.02 -26.17 -8.22
N LEU A 213 -4.16 -26.68 -8.69
CA LEU A 213 -5.12 -25.93 -9.51
C LEU A 213 -5.61 -24.66 -8.79
N ILE A 214 -5.66 -23.55 -9.49
CA ILE A 214 -6.09 -22.26 -8.98
C ILE A 214 -7.53 -22.00 -9.39
N ASP A 215 -8.46 -22.01 -8.44
CA ASP A 215 -9.85 -21.61 -8.67
C ASP A 215 -9.99 -20.09 -8.53
N VAL A 216 -10.59 -19.43 -9.50
CA VAL A 216 -11.08 -18.06 -9.42
C VAL A 216 -12.58 -18.11 -9.19
N ARG A 217 -13.06 -17.52 -8.07
CA ARG A 217 -14.46 -17.63 -7.66
C ARG A 217 -15.20 -16.30 -7.77
N ALA A 218 -16.51 -16.37 -8.00
CA ALA A 218 -17.36 -15.21 -8.08
C ALA A 218 -17.38 -14.42 -6.76
N GLY A 219 -17.27 -13.09 -6.86
CA GLY A 219 -17.28 -12.16 -5.72
C GLY A 219 -16.05 -12.22 -4.83
N GLN A 220 -14.99 -12.94 -5.22
CA GLN A 220 -13.77 -13.09 -4.44
C GLN A 220 -12.74 -12.02 -4.82
N VAL A 221 -12.04 -11.48 -3.84
CA VAL A 221 -10.80 -10.74 -4.01
C VAL A 221 -9.63 -11.70 -3.79
N LEU A 222 -8.99 -12.13 -4.89
CA LEU A 222 -7.83 -13.02 -4.89
C LEU A 222 -6.55 -12.19 -4.96
N GLY A 223 -5.77 -12.19 -3.89
CA GLY A 223 -4.47 -11.55 -3.81
C GLY A 223 -3.35 -12.43 -4.37
N ILE A 224 -2.36 -11.82 -4.98
CA ILE A 224 -1.12 -12.47 -5.39
C ILE A 224 0.04 -11.64 -4.84
N VAL A 225 0.87 -12.27 -4.03
CA VAL A 225 2.07 -11.68 -3.45
C VAL A 225 3.30 -12.52 -3.79
N ALA A 226 4.46 -11.88 -3.81
CA ALA A 226 5.74 -12.53 -4.02
C ALA A 226 6.82 -11.76 -3.26
N HIS A 227 7.96 -12.43 -2.99
CA HIS A 227 9.12 -11.75 -2.44
C HIS A 227 9.56 -10.58 -3.34
N GLU A 228 9.59 -10.80 -4.65
CA GLU A 228 9.82 -9.77 -5.66
C GLU A 228 8.50 -9.33 -6.31
N PRO A 229 8.07 -8.08 -6.16
CA PRO A 229 6.76 -7.61 -6.67
C PRO A 229 6.53 -7.87 -8.16
N VAL A 230 7.61 -7.89 -8.95
CA VAL A 230 7.51 -8.17 -10.39
C VAL A 230 7.01 -9.59 -10.68
N GLN A 231 7.30 -10.54 -9.80
CA GLN A 231 6.81 -11.93 -9.93
C GLN A 231 5.30 -11.98 -9.70
N ALA A 232 4.80 -11.33 -8.63
CA ALA A 232 3.37 -11.23 -8.36
C ALA A 232 2.63 -10.56 -9.52
N HIS A 233 3.17 -9.46 -10.07
CA HIS A 233 2.58 -8.77 -11.22
C HIS A 233 2.54 -9.65 -12.48
N ARG A 234 3.60 -10.42 -12.74
CA ARG A 234 3.65 -11.36 -13.87
C ARG A 234 2.66 -12.49 -13.70
N ALA A 235 2.59 -13.10 -12.53
CA ALA A 235 1.63 -14.16 -12.21
C ALA A 235 0.18 -13.67 -12.38
N ALA A 236 -0.14 -12.50 -11.81
CA ALA A 236 -1.46 -11.89 -11.92
C ALA A 236 -1.86 -11.61 -13.38
N ARG A 237 -0.94 -11.06 -14.19
CA ARG A 237 -1.20 -10.78 -15.61
C ARG A 237 -1.40 -12.07 -16.42
N ARG A 238 -0.64 -13.13 -16.13
CA ARG A 238 -0.82 -14.44 -16.78
C ARG A 238 -2.14 -15.08 -16.36
N LEU A 239 -2.47 -15.05 -15.06
CA LEU A 239 -3.75 -15.53 -14.57
C LEU A 239 -4.90 -14.76 -15.24
N ALA A 240 -4.80 -13.44 -15.29
CA ALA A 240 -5.78 -12.62 -16.00
C ALA A 240 -5.88 -12.97 -17.49
N ALA A 241 -4.77 -13.20 -18.19
CA ALA A 241 -4.78 -13.57 -19.59
C ALA A 241 -5.50 -14.91 -19.83
N THR A 242 -5.39 -15.86 -18.87
CA THR A 242 -6.08 -17.16 -18.92
C THR A 242 -7.58 -17.02 -18.62
N VAL A 243 -7.93 -16.24 -17.61
CA VAL A 243 -9.33 -15.98 -17.20
C VAL A 243 -10.02 -14.99 -18.12
N ARG A 244 -9.25 -14.20 -18.87
CA ARG A 244 -9.73 -13.17 -19.81
C ARG A 244 -10.66 -12.15 -19.14
N PRO A 245 -10.20 -11.44 -18.09
CA PRO A 245 -10.98 -10.37 -17.47
C PRO A 245 -11.24 -9.29 -18.52
N ARG A 246 -12.46 -8.72 -18.53
CA ARG A 246 -12.79 -7.62 -19.42
C ARG A 246 -12.28 -6.25 -18.92
N GLY A 247 -11.93 -6.16 -17.65
CA GLY A 247 -11.41 -4.93 -17.03
C GLY A 247 -10.01 -5.13 -16.43
N VAL A 248 -9.07 -4.27 -16.80
CA VAL A 248 -7.70 -4.28 -16.30
C VAL A 248 -7.32 -2.84 -15.93
N ASN A 249 -6.89 -2.64 -14.68
CA ASN A 249 -6.24 -1.40 -14.30
C ASN A 249 -4.79 -1.44 -14.79
N ASP A 250 -4.57 -0.86 -15.94
CA ASP A 250 -3.26 -0.80 -16.59
C ASP A 250 -2.89 0.62 -17.05
N HIS A 251 -1.75 0.74 -17.72
CA HIS A 251 -1.26 2.00 -18.25
C HIS A 251 -2.20 2.66 -19.26
N LEU A 252 -3.03 1.89 -19.98
CA LEU A 252 -3.97 2.42 -20.97
C LEU A 252 -5.09 3.20 -20.30
N LEU A 253 -5.67 2.71 -19.19
CA LEU A 253 -6.67 3.44 -18.42
C LEU A 253 -6.09 4.71 -17.80
N HIS A 254 -4.86 4.66 -17.30
CA HIS A 254 -4.18 5.86 -16.81
C HIS A 254 -3.91 6.89 -17.92
N ALA A 255 -3.49 6.45 -19.11
CA ALA A 255 -3.29 7.31 -20.25
C ALA A 255 -4.61 7.95 -20.72
N LEU A 256 -5.69 7.16 -20.79
CA LEU A 256 -7.03 7.65 -21.12
C LEU A 256 -7.49 8.73 -20.16
N LEU A 257 -7.37 8.48 -18.85
CA LEU A 257 -7.74 9.45 -17.82
C LEU A 257 -6.96 10.77 -17.94
N ARG A 258 -5.67 10.71 -18.28
CA ARG A 258 -4.85 11.93 -18.44
C ARG A 258 -5.26 12.78 -19.63
N GLN A 259 -5.81 12.18 -20.67
CA GLN A 259 -6.11 12.85 -21.94
C GLN A 259 -7.56 13.34 -22.06
N THR A 260 -8.48 12.80 -21.24
CA THR A 260 -9.91 13.07 -21.35
C THR A 260 -10.51 13.56 -20.02
N SER A 261 -11.76 14.07 -20.07
CA SER A 261 -12.56 14.24 -18.85
C SER A 261 -12.92 12.87 -18.28
N VAL A 262 -13.12 12.81 -16.96
CA VAL A 262 -13.54 11.57 -16.28
C VAL A 262 -14.85 11.02 -16.86
N GLN A 263 -15.82 11.91 -17.12
CA GLN A 263 -17.09 11.53 -17.76
C GLN A 263 -16.85 10.81 -19.10
N ARG A 264 -16.04 11.40 -19.97
CA ARG A 264 -15.77 10.79 -21.28
C ARG A 264 -15.04 9.47 -21.18
N ALA A 265 -14.10 9.33 -20.22
CA ALA A 265 -13.42 8.06 -19.97
C ALA A 265 -14.40 6.99 -19.50
N CYS A 266 -15.33 7.31 -18.58
CA CYS A 266 -16.40 6.43 -18.13
C CYS A 266 -17.30 5.99 -19.28
N ASP A 267 -17.81 6.94 -20.08
CA ASP A 267 -18.68 6.65 -21.22
C ASP A 267 -18.00 5.74 -22.28
N MET A 268 -16.71 5.95 -22.52
CA MET A 268 -15.94 5.12 -23.45
C MET A 268 -15.79 3.66 -22.92
N VAL A 269 -15.54 3.52 -21.63
CA VAL A 269 -15.39 2.19 -21.00
C VAL A 269 -16.73 1.47 -20.97
N ASP A 270 -17.82 2.14 -20.61
CA ASP A 270 -19.17 1.57 -20.59
C ASP A 270 -19.57 1.05 -21.97
N ARG A 271 -19.40 1.86 -23.03
CA ARG A 271 -19.67 1.45 -24.42
C ARG A 271 -18.84 0.26 -24.86
N ARG A 272 -17.54 0.24 -24.52
CA ARG A 272 -16.65 -0.88 -24.85
C ARG A 272 -17.03 -2.16 -24.14
N ALA A 273 -17.58 -2.05 -22.93
CA ALA A 273 -18.03 -3.18 -22.11
C ALA A 273 -19.47 -3.62 -22.43
N ASP A 274 -20.13 -2.97 -23.40
CA ASP A 274 -21.54 -3.18 -23.73
C ASP A 274 -22.46 -3.00 -22.52
N ARG A 275 -22.26 -1.88 -21.80
CA ARG A 275 -23.02 -1.49 -20.62
C ARG A 275 -23.77 -0.18 -20.83
N PRO A 276 -24.79 0.09 -19.99
CA PRO A 276 -25.45 1.40 -19.99
C PRO A 276 -24.44 2.51 -19.73
N VAL A 277 -24.42 3.51 -20.61
CA VAL A 277 -23.57 4.70 -20.46
C VAL A 277 -23.96 5.44 -19.18
N GLY A 278 -22.98 5.73 -18.34
CA GLY A 278 -23.15 6.37 -17.05
C GLY A 278 -22.96 5.44 -15.84
N GLU A 279 -22.93 4.11 -16.02
CA GLU A 279 -22.73 3.16 -14.93
C GLU A 279 -21.37 3.31 -14.26
N SER A 280 -20.30 3.47 -15.04
CA SER A 280 -18.97 3.73 -14.53
C SER A 280 -18.88 5.10 -13.85
N MET A 281 -19.61 6.09 -14.34
CA MET A 281 -19.65 7.42 -13.73
C MET A 281 -20.37 7.40 -12.38
N GLU A 282 -21.47 6.66 -12.27
CA GLU A 282 -22.17 6.45 -11.00
C GLU A 282 -21.24 5.81 -9.96
N LEU A 283 -20.47 4.78 -10.37
CA LEU A 283 -19.50 4.13 -9.52
C LEU A 283 -18.37 5.09 -9.09
N ALA A 284 -17.85 5.89 -10.04
CA ALA A 284 -16.83 6.90 -9.75
C ALA A 284 -17.33 7.94 -8.75
N ASN A 285 -18.55 8.42 -8.91
CA ASN A 285 -19.17 9.38 -7.98
C ASN A 285 -19.42 8.78 -6.60
N LYS A 286 -19.74 7.50 -6.51
CA LYS A 286 -19.88 6.80 -5.22
C LYS A 286 -18.56 6.71 -4.46
N VAL A 287 -17.45 6.54 -5.17
CA VAL A 287 -16.12 6.35 -4.56
C VAL A 287 -15.42 7.66 -4.27
N LEU A 288 -15.55 8.66 -5.15
CA LEU A 288 -14.76 9.89 -5.13
C LEU A 288 -15.60 11.17 -4.98
N GLY A 289 -16.93 11.07 -4.97
CA GLY A 289 -17.80 12.22 -5.11
C GLY A 289 -17.86 12.74 -6.55
N PRO A 290 -18.49 13.90 -6.80
CA PRO A 290 -18.69 14.44 -8.15
C PRO A 290 -17.36 14.80 -8.83
N VAL A 291 -16.94 14.02 -9.82
CA VAL A 291 -15.64 14.16 -10.53
C VAL A 291 -15.76 14.36 -12.05
N GLY A 292 -16.97 14.21 -12.63
CA GLY A 292 -17.17 14.03 -14.07
C GLY A 292 -16.65 15.15 -14.98
N ALA A 293 -16.77 16.41 -14.56
CA ALA A 293 -16.41 17.57 -15.39
C ALA A 293 -14.89 17.80 -15.51
N ARG A 294 -14.10 17.25 -14.60
CA ARG A 294 -12.65 17.48 -14.57
C ARG A 294 -11.93 16.50 -15.51
N ARG A 295 -10.78 16.93 -16.04
CA ARG A 295 -9.85 16.00 -16.69
C ARG A 295 -9.21 15.11 -15.65
N GLY A 296 -8.91 13.87 -16.00
CA GLY A 296 -8.22 12.97 -15.09
C GLY A 296 -6.87 13.51 -14.59
N ALA A 297 -6.15 14.26 -15.44
CA ALA A 297 -4.89 14.92 -15.07
C ALA A 297 -5.02 16.03 -13.99
N GLU A 298 -6.23 16.50 -13.72
CA GLU A 298 -6.51 17.52 -12.68
C GLU A 298 -6.77 16.90 -11.30
N HIS A 299 -6.83 15.56 -11.23
CA HIS A 299 -6.96 14.81 -10.02
C HIS A 299 -5.59 14.44 -9.42
N SER A 300 -5.52 14.23 -8.12
CA SER A 300 -4.32 13.70 -7.46
C SER A 300 -3.96 12.31 -8.01
N GLU A 301 -2.72 11.87 -7.82
CA GLU A 301 -2.28 10.56 -8.30
C GLU A 301 -3.14 9.42 -7.70
N GLY A 302 -3.48 9.51 -6.40
CA GLY A 302 -4.36 8.55 -5.74
C GLY A 302 -5.78 8.55 -6.32
N GLN A 303 -6.37 9.73 -6.58
CA GLN A 303 -7.67 9.82 -7.24
C GLN A 303 -7.64 9.25 -8.67
N GLN A 304 -6.56 9.49 -9.43
CA GLN A 304 -6.38 8.87 -10.74
C GLN A 304 -6.29 7.35 -10.64
N ARG A 305 -5.63 6.83 -9.60
CA ARG A 305 -5.54 5.39 -9.34
C ARG A 305 -6.91 4.79 -9.01
N LEU A 306 -7.67 5.44 -8.13
CA LEU A 306 -9.04 5.03 -7.80
C LEU A 306 -9.93 5.03 -9.04
N LEU A 307 -9.87 6.08 -9.86
CA LEU A 307 -10.61 6.15 -11.11
C LEU A 307 -10.24 5.00 -12.07
N ALA A 308 -8.96 4.69 -12.20
CA ALA A 308 -8.52 3.55 -13.03
C ALA A 308 -9.05 2.21 -12.48
N ASN A 309 -9.06 2.03 -11.16
CA ASN A 309 -9.65 0.84 -10.54
C ASN A 309 -11.16 0.75 -10.78
N VAL A 310 -11.88 1.88 -10.67
CA VAL A 310 -13.32 1.99 -10.98
C VAL A 310 -13.59 1.63 -12.42
N LEU A 311 -12.85 2.22 -13.36
CA LEU A 311 -13.01 1.95 -14.79
C LEU A 311 -12.72 0.48 -15.14
N ALA A 312 -11.75 -0.14 -14.49
CA ALA A 312 -11.52 -1.57 -14.64
C ALA A 312 -12.74 -2.41 -14.24
N CYS A 313 -13.49 -1.98 -13.20
CA CYS A 313 -14.70 -2.70 -12.73
C CYS A 313 -15.87 -2.64 -13.71
N ALA A 314 -15.88 -1.71 -14.64
CA ALA A 314 -16.90 -1.69 -15.71
C ALA A 314 -16.76 -2.87 -16.70
N GLY A 315 -15.57 -3.48 -16.76
CA GLY A 315 -15.25 -4.49 -17.77
C GLY A 315 -15.93 -5.87 -17.59
N GLY A 316 -16.50 -6.22 -16.43
CA GLY A 316 -17.12 -7.54 -16.28
C GLY A 316 -17.08 -8.15 -14.89
N GLN A 317 -17.33 -9.48 -14.82
CA GLN A 317 -17.38 -10.22 -13.57
C GLN A 317 -16.01 -10.42 -12.91
N VAL A 318 -14.94 -10.42 -13.69
CA VAL A 318 -13.56 -10.57 -13.21
C VAL A 318 -12.74 -9.37 -13.69
N VAL A 319 -11.99 -8.76 -12.78
CA VAL A 319 -11.10 -7.63 -13.07
C VAL A 319 -9.70 -7.90 -12.54
N LEU A 320 -8.71 -7.28 -13.17
CA LEU A 320 -7.32 -7.28 -12.70
C LEU A 320 -6.95 -5.91 -12.14
N TRP A 321 -6.44 -5.89 -10.90
CA TRP A 321 -5.83 -4.73 -10.27
C TRP A 321 -4.34 -4.98 -10.02
N VAL A 322 -3.51 -4.06 -10.46
CA VAL A 322 -2.06 -4.07 -10.19
C VAL A 322 -1.71 -2.84 -9.35
N ASP A 323 -1.17 -3.08 -8.16
CA ASP A 323 -0.87 -2.04 -7.16
C ASP A 323 -2.02 -1.03 -6.96
N PRO A 324 -3.25 -1.51 -6.64
CA PRO A 324 -4.43 -0.65 -6.62
C PRO A 324 -4.41 0.40 -5.51
N GLY A 325 -3.64 0.18 -4.45
CA GLY A 325 -3.52 1.08 -3.30
C GLY A 325 -2.40 2.11 -3.42
N TRP A 326 -1.66 2.13 -4.53
CA TRP A 326 -0.58 3.11 -4.69
C TRP A 326 -1.12 4.54 -4.63
N ALA A 327 -0.59 5.33 -3.68
CA ALA A 327 -0.99 6.72 -3.41
C ALA A 327 -2.49 6.90 -3.09
N VAL A 328 -3.19 5.83 -2.73
CA VAL A 328 -4.59 5.82 -2.32
C VAL A 328 -4.67 5.83 -0.80
N ASP A 329 -5.46 6.73 -0.25
CA ASP A 329 -5.75 6.70 1.19
C ASP A 329 -6.60 5.47 1.57
N ALA A 330 -6.43 5.01 2.81
CA ALA A 330 -7.03 3.78 3.27
C ALA A 330 -8.58 3.81 3.22
N ALA A 331 -9.21 4.94 3.55
CA ALA A 331 -10.66 5.07 3.56
C ALA A 331 -11.26 4.93 2.16
N SER A 332 -10.71 5.65 1.19
CA SER A 332 -11.14 5.61 -0.21
C SER A 332 -10.94 4.21 -0.81
N GLY A 333 -9.81 3.58 -0.48
CA GLY A 333 -9.52 2.22 -0.94
C GLY A 333 -10.48 1.17 -0.36
N ASP A 334 -10.76 1.22 0.93
CA ASP A 334 -11.73 0.33 1.58
C ASP A 334 -13.14 0.52 1.00
N HIS A 335 -13.54 1.77 0.79
CA HIS A 335 -14.83 2.08 0.20
C HIS A 335 -14.96 1.50 -1.22
N LEU A 336 -13.90 1.59 -2.02
CA LEU A 336 -13.83 0.96 -3.34
C LEU A 336 -14.03 -0.56 -3.24
N VAL A 337 -13.25 -1.25 -2.39
CA VAL A 337 -13.32 -2.71 -2.24
C VAL A 337 -14.71 -3.16 -1.77
N GLN A 338 -15.29 -2.48 -0.79
CA GLN A 338 -16.65 -2.77 -0.33
C GLN A 338 -17.68 -2.58 -1.44
N THR A 339 -17.53 -1.52 -2.24
CA THR A 339 -18.45 -1.25 -3.35
C THR A 339 -18.36 -2.33 -4.43
N VAL A 340 -17.14 -2.77 -4.75
CA VAL A 340 -16.88 -3.85 -5.71
C VAL A 340 -17.45 -5.19 -5.22
N ARG A 341 -17.29 -5.50 -3.93
CA ARG A 341 -17.88 -6.70 -3.30
C ARG A 341 -19.40 -6.71 -3.39
N ARG A 342 -20.05 -5.58 -3.08
CA ARG A 342 -21.51 -5.45 -3.19
C ARG A 342 -22.04 -5.67 -4.61
N ARG A 343 -21.22 -5.40 -5.62
CA ARG A 343 -21.54 -5.66 -7.04
C ARG A 343 -21.31 -7.12 -7.45
N GLY A 344 -20.71 -7.94 -6.59
CA GLY A 344 -20.34 -9.32 -6.91
C GLY A 344 -19.19 -9.43 -7.90
N THR A 345 -18.44 -8.36 -8.14
CA THR A 345 -17.27 -8.37 -9.01
C THR A 345 -16.13 -9.12 -8.35
N SER A 346 -15.50 -10.02 -9.07
CA SER A 346 -14.32 -10.75 -8.63
C SER A 346 -13.06 -9.99 -9.02
N VAL A 347 -12.08 -9.94 -8.12
CA VAL A 347 -10.85 -9.19 -8.34
C VAL A 347 -9.66 -10.14 -8.25
N ILE A 348 -8.80 -10.11 -9.25
CA ILE A 348 -7.44 -10.62 -9.18
C ILE A 348 -6.55 -9.42 -8.88
N MET A 349 -5.87 -9.43 -7.74
CA MET A 349 -5.08 -8.30 -7.27
C MET A 349 -3.62 -8.73 -7.06
N ALA A 350 -2.69 -8.03 -7.70
CA ALA A 350 -1.28 -8.11 -7.34
C ALA A 350 -0.87 -6.82 -6.63
N SER A 351 -0.24 -6.96 -5.47
CA SER A 351 0.25 -5.81 -4.72
C SER A 351 1.58 -6.12 -4.04
N ARG A 352 2.42 -5.09 -3.96
CA ARG A 352 3.66 -5.08 -3.16
C ARG A 352 3.42 -4.80 -1.68
N ASP A 353 2.21 -4.36 -1.36
CA ASP A 353 1.78 -3.97 -0.02
C ASP A 353 1.03 -5.14 0.63
N VAL A 354 1.71 -5.83 1.56
CA VAL A 354 1.14 -7.00 2.23
C VAL A 354 0.07 -6.63 3.26
N ASP A 355 0.13 -5.43 3.85
CA ASP A 355 -0.90 -4.92 4.75
C ASP A 355 -2.21 -4.71 3.98
N LEU A 356 -2.10 -4.12 2.78
CA LEU A 356 -3.24 -3.96 1.88
C LEU A 356 -3.83 -5.31 1.44
N VAL A 357 -2.98 -6.27 1.08
CA VAL A 357 -3.41 -7.62 0.70
C VAL A 357 -4.11 -8.30 1.87
N ALA A 358 -3.55 -8.22 3.07
CA ALA A 358 -4.18 -8.73 4.27
C ALA A 358 -5.56 -8.11 4.51
N ARG A 359 -5.70 -6.80 4.29
CA ARG A 359 -6.93 -6.04 4.52
C ARG A 359 -8.03 -6.31 3.48
N TRP A 360 -7.66 -6.44 2.20
CA TRP A 360 -8.63 -6.46 1.10
C TRP A 360 -8.93 -7.85 0.54
N CYS A 361 -8.01 -8.81 0.67
CA CYS A 361 -8.15 -10.11 0.02
C CYS A 361 -8.91 -11.12 0.90
N ASP A 362 -9.66 -11.98 0.24
CA ASP A 362 -10.34 -13.13 0.85
C ASP A 362 -9.46 -14.38 0.80
N ARG A 363 -8.60 -14.46 -0.22
CA ARG A 363 -7.64 -15.54 -0.45
C ARG A 363 -6.37 -14.96 -1.07
N VAL A 364 -5.23 -15.55 -0.76
CA VAL A 364 -3.92 -15.10 -1.23
C VAL A 364 -3.14 -16.28 -1.79
N LEU A 365 -2.53 -16.07 -2.94
CA LEU A 365 -1.47 -16.91 -3.49
C LEU A 365 -0.14 -16.27 -3.18
N VAL A 366 0.77 -17.00 -2.57
CA VAL A 366 2.17 -16.62 -2.42
C VAL A 366 2.95 -17.30 -3.52
N VAL A 367 3.65 -16.51 -4.32
CA VAL A 367 4.42 -17.01 -5.46
C VAL A 367 5.90 -16.73 -5.20
N ASP A 368 6.72 -17.73 -5.39
CA ASP A 368 8.17 -17.60 -5.36
C ASP A 368 8.76 -18.21 -6.64
N GLU A 369 9.58 -17.44 -7.34
CA GLU A 369 10.19 -17.78 -8.64
C GLU A 369 9.25 -18.47 -9.63
N HIS A 370 9.10 -19.78 -9.52
CA HIS A 370 8.33 -20.63 -10.46
C HIS A 370 7.30 -21.51 -9.76
N GLU A 371 6.96 -21.21 -8.49
CA GLU A 371 6.07 -22.03 -7.70
C GLU A 371 5.02 -21.19 -6.96
N VAL A 372 3.82 -21.78 -6.78
CA VAL A 372 2.82 -21.32 -5.81
C VAL A 372 3.17 -21.99 -4.49
N VAL A 373 3.90 -21.28 -3.63
CA VAL A 373 4.41 -21.82 -2.35
C VAL A 373 3.35 -21.86 -1.27
N ALA A 374 2.33 -21.02 -1.36
CA ALA A 374 1.19 -21.06 -0.45
C ALA A 374 -0.07 -20.54 -1.13
N ASP A 375 -1.22 -21.08 -0.71
CA ASP A 375 -2.56 -20.74 -1.18
C ASP A 375 -3.54 -20.88 -0.03
N GLY A 376 -4.13 -19.78 0.40
CA GLY A 376 -5.01 -19.80 1.55
C GLY A 376 -5.59 -18.45 1.94
N ARG A 377 -6.13 -18.39 3.16
CA ARG A 377 -6.58 -17.13 3.76
C ARG A 377 -5.39 -16.23 4.09
N PRO A 378 -5.55 -14.90 4.08
CA PRO A 378 -4.44 -14.01 4.44
C PRO A 378 -3.72 -14.40 5.74
N GLY A 379 -4.47 -14.67 6.83
CA GLY A 379 -3.90 -15.05 8.12
C GLY A 379 -3.03 -16.30 8.07
N SER A 380 -3.34 -17.27 7.21
CA SER A 380 -2.60 -18.52 7.11
C SER A 380 -1.42 -18.49 6.15
N VAL A 381 -1.28 -17.46 5.32
CA VAL A 381 -0.24 -17.44 4.29
C VAL A 381 0.65 -16.20 4.31
N VAL A 382 0.14 -15.04 4.75
CA VAL A 382 0.98 -13.81 4.76
C VAL A 382 1.53 -13.48 6.14
N ALA A 383 1.04 -14.12 7.20
CA ALA A 383 1.57 -13.92 8.55
C ALA A 383 3.02 -14.42 8.69
N ASP A 384 3.38 -15.44 7.93
CA ASP A 384 4.70 -16.10 8.00
C ASP A 384 5.68 -15.61 6.92
N LEU A 385 5.30 -14.56 6.17
CA LEU A 385 6.23 -13.95 5.22
C LEU A 385 7.43 -13.32 5.93
N PRO A 386 8.60 -13.21 5.29
CA PRO A 386 9.78 -12.54 5.89
C PRO A 386 9.51 -11.09 6.33
N TYR A 387 8.51 -10.44 5.74
CA TYR A 387 8.02 -9.11 6.10
C TYR A 387 6.50 -9.16 6.15
N PRO A 388 5.93 -9.68 7.24
CA PRO A 388 4.49 -9.85 7.37
C PRO A 388 3.78 -8.51 7.60
N PRO A 389 2.44 -8.48 7.50
CA PRO A 389 1.64 -7.31 7.89
C PRO A 389 1.96 -6.85 9.31
N GLN A 390 1.80 -5.54 9.58
CA GLN A 390 2.14 -4.97 10.89
C GLN A 390 1.40 -5.65 12.05
N VAL A 391 0.14 -6.00 11.89
CA VAL A 391 -0.63 -6.72 12.92
C VAL A 391 -0.01 -8.08 13.22
N ALA A 392 0.48 -8.80 12.21
CA ALA A 392 1.16 -10.08 12.42
C ALA A 392 2.51 -9.90 13.14
N GLN A 393 3.19 -8.78 12.92
CA GLN A 393 4.41 -8.45 13.67
C GLN A 393 4.13 -8.16 15.15
N VAL A 394 2.97 -7.56 15.46
CA VAL A 394 2.54 -7.33 16.85
C VAL A 394 2.22 -8.67 17.56
N PHE A 395 1.63 -9.62 16.83
CA PHE A 395 1.19 -10.91 17.35
C PHE A 395 1.84 -12.08 16.59
N PRO A 396 3.15 -12.26 16.71
CA PRO A 396 3.88 -13.30 15.97
C PRO A 396 3.37 -14.71 16.33
N GLY A 397 3.22 -15.56 15.32
CA GLY A 397 2.68 -16.92 15.47
C GLY A 397 1.16 -17.01 15.68
N GLY A 398 0.46 -15.89 15.80
CA GLY A 398 -1.00 -15.86 15.99
C GLY A 398 -1.83 -16.03 14.70
N HIS A 399 -1.20 -16.08 13.54
CA HIS A 399 -1.87 -16.13 12.21
C HIS A 399 -2.92 -15.03 12.00
N VAL A 400 -2.79 -13.91 12.70
CA VAL A 400 -3.65 -12.74 12.60
C VAL A 400 -2.96 -11.65 11.81
N VAL A 401 -3.68 -11.05 10.87
CA VAL A 401 -3.12 -10.06 9.95
C VAL A 401 -3.95 -8.79 9.88
N ARG A 402 -5.13 -8.79 10.52
CA ARG A 402 -6.03 -7.64 10.64
C ARG A 402 -6.40 -7.44 12.11
N THR A 403 -6.55 -6.21 12.51
CA THR A 403 -7.05 -5.90 13.86
C THR A 403 -8.47 -6.43 14.10
N ALA A 404 -9.29 -6.46 13.05
CA ALA A 404 -10.64 -7.05 13.13
C ALA A 404 -10.65 -8.55 13.44
N ASP A 405 -9.57 -9.26 13.14
CA ASP A 405 -9.44 -10.70 13.36
C ASP A 405 -8.89 -11.03 14.77
N VAL A 406 -8.68 -10.02 15.63
CA VAL A 406 -8.07 -10.17 16.97
C VAL A 406 -9.06 -9.76 18.05
N ALA A 407 -9.31 -10.64 19.02
CA ALA A 407 -9.86 -10.29 20.31
C ALA A 407 -8.71 -10.21 21.33
N LEU A 408 -8.57 -9.08 22.01
CA LEU A 408 -7.61 -8.92 23.09
C LEU A 408 -8.28 -9.33 24.41
N ILE A 409 -7.71 -10.35 25.06
CA ILE A 409 -8.17 -10.80 26.37
C ILE A 409 -7.02 -10.66 27.38
N PRO A 410 -7.33 -10.33 28.66
CA PRO A 410 -6.32 -10.39 29.71
C PRO A 410 -5.74 -11.78 29.79
N GLY A 411 -4.42 -11.91 29.64
CA GLY A 411 -3.72 -13.16 29.87
C GLY A 411 -3.87 -13.57 31.33
N SER A 412 -4.15 -14.82 31.61
CA SER A 412 -3.97 -15.33 32.97
C SER A 412 -2.47 -15.15 33.31
N LYS A 413 -2.16 -14.51 34.45
CA LYS A 413 -0.78 -14.46 34.94
C LYS A 413 -0.23 -15.89 34.89
N ALA A 414 0.77 -16.10 34.07
CA ALA A 414 1.43 -17.39 33.95
C ALA A 414 2.05 -17.73 35.31
N GLU A 415 1.36 -18.53 36.10
CA GLU A 415 2.00 -19.41 37.07
C GLU A 415 2.85 -20.36 36.24
N GLY A 416 4.15 -20.35 36.47
CA GLY A 416 5.19 -20.96 35.66
C GLY A 416 4.82 -22.35 35.12
N GLY A 417 4.71 -22.47 33.82
CA GLY A 417 4.47 -23.75 33.18
C GLY A 417 4.09 -23.60 31.73
N ARG A 418 4.81 -24.23 30.88
CA ARG A 418 4.70 -24.39 29.43
C ARG A 418 3.26 -24.30 28.91
N ALA A 419 2.93 -23.26 28.18
CA ALA A 419 1.68 -23.13 27.45
C ALA A 419 1.66 -24.12 26.27
N HIS A 420 0.94 -25.24 26.45
CA HIS A 420 0.46 -26.01 25.31
C HIS A 420 -0.69 -25.23 24.67
N ALA A 421 -0.54 -24.88 23.41
CA ALA A 421 -1.64 -24.41 22.59
C ALA A 421 -2.66 -25.56 22.46
N GLN A 422 -3.78 -25.46 23.15
CA GLN A 422 -4.96 -26.27 22.85
C GLN A 422 -5.78 -25.51 21.83
N LEU A 423 -5.81 -26.06 20.61
CA LEU A 423 -6.80 -25.74 19.59
C LEU A 423 -8.14 -26.37 20.01
N VAL A 424 -9.17 -25.57 20.12
CA VAL A 424 -10.56 -26.00 20.03
C VAL A 424 -11.18 -25.34 18.82
#